data_e8eee07d4ae92529450c5e20a3b7aa46
#
_entry.id   e8eee07d4ae92529450c5e20a3b7aa46
#
_cell.length_a   1.000
_cell.length_b   1.000
_cell.length_c   1.000
_cell.angle_alpha   90.00
_cell.angle_beta   90.00
_cell.angle_gamma   90.00
#
_symmetry.space_group_name_H-M   'P 1'
#
loop_
_entity.id
_entity.type
_entity.pdbx_description
1 polymer ?
#
loop_
_entity_poly.entity_id
_entity_poly.type
_entity_poly.pdbx_seq_one_letter_code
_entity_poly.pdbx_strand_id
1 'polypeptide(L)'
;MTGSDQADVLQALADESVREVLARLDETPRSAKDLADTMDLSLPTVYRRLDTLEELDLVVSRTEPASDGNHYKVYECNFDSTVIKLADGAFEVDVYRRESAAERFAGLWRELSDR
;
A
#
# COMPACT_ATOMS: atom_id res chain seq x y z
N MET A 1 -3.75 -7.30 16.37
CA MET A 1 -4.88 -8.19 16.20
C MET A 1 -5.07 -8.51 14.72
N THR A 2 -4.88 -9.75 14.39
CA THR A 2 -4.72 -10.16 12.99
C THR A 2 -6.05 -10.34 12.25
N GLY A 3 -7.10 -10.83 12.91
CA GLY A 3 -8.35 -11.15 12.24
C GLY A 3 -9.07 -9.97 11.64
N SER A 4 -9.23 -8.87 12.40
CA SER A 4 -9.93 -7.70 11.88
C SER A 4 -9.09 -6.96 10.82
N ASP A 5 -7.77 -6.93 10.98
CA ASP A 5 -6.87 -6.34 9.99
C ASP A 5 -6.96 -7.08 8.66
N GLN A 6 -6.97 -8.41 8.71
CA GLN A 6 -7.09 -9.24 7.52
C GLN A 6 -8.42 -9.05 6.81
N ALA A 7 -9.53 -8.98 7.58
CA ALA A 7 -10.85 -8.74 7.02
C ALA A 7 -10.92 -7.36 6.37
N ASP A 8 -10.32 -6.36 7.01
CA ASP A 8 -10.30 -5.00 6.47
C ASP A 8 -9.48 -4.92 5.18
N VAL A 9 -8.38 -5.67 5.10
CA VAL A 9 -7.60 -5.74 3.86
C VAL A 9 -8.43 -6.36 2.74
N LEU A 10 -9.11 -7.46 3.01
CA LEU A 10 -9.94 -8.10 2.00
C LEU A 10 -11.05 -7.17 1.52
N GLN A 11 -11.68 -6.44 2.46
CA GLN A 11 -12.72 -5.50 2.11
C GLN A 11 -12.19 -4.36 1.25
N ALA A 12 -11.02 -3.84 1.58
CA ALA A 12 -10.39 -2.79 0.78
C ALA A 12 -10.07 -3.29 -0.62
N LEU A 13 -9.51 -4.48 -0.73
CA LEU A 13 -9.14 -5.06 -2.03
C LEU A 13 -10.35 -5.46 -2.87
N ALA A 14 -11.52 -5.57 -2.26
CA ALA A 14 -12.75 -5.82 -3.01
C ALA A 14 -13.21 -4.59 -3.81
N ASP A 15 -12.74 -3.41 -3.43
CA ASP A 15 -13.09 -2.16 -4.11
C ASP A 15 -12.18 -1.96 -5.31
N GLU A 16 -12.79 -1.85 -6.50
CA GLU A 16 -12.06 -1.68 -7.75
C GLU A 16 -11.20 -0.41 -7.73
N SER A 17 -11.71 0.69 -7.17
CA SER A 17 -10.96 1.94 -7.14
C SER A 17 -9.74 1.84 -6.23
N VAL A 18 -9.83 1.06 -5.16
CA VAL A 18 -8.68 0.81 -4.29
C VAL A 18 -7.61 0.02 -5.03
N ARG A 19 -8.03 -1.03 -5.73
CA ARG A 19 -7.09 -1.81 -6.54
C ARG A 19 -6.43 -0.96 -7.61
N GLU A 20 -7.16 -0.04 -8.22
CA GLU A 20 -6.61 0.84 -9.23
C GLU A 20 -5.57 1.81 -8.64
N VAL A 21 -5.84 2.36 -7.46
CA VAL A 21 -4.87 3.20 -6.77
C VAL A 21 -3.58 2.43 -6.55
N LEU A 22 -3.68 1.21 -6.02
CA LEU A 22 -2.50 0.37 -5.77
C LEU A 22 -1.75 0.06 -7.06
N ALA A 23 -2.47 -0.26 -8.12
CA ALA A 23 -1.84 -0.57 -9.41
C ALA A 23 -1.07 0.62 -9.97
N ARG A 24 -1.62 1.82 -9.84
CA ARG A 24 -0.93 3.02 -10.31
C ARG A 24 0.29 3.34 -9.47
N LEU A 25 0.19 3.15 -8.15
CA LEU A 25 1.32 3.35 -7.26
C LEU A 25 2.38 2.26 -7.43
N ASP A 26 1.98 1.08 -7.88
CA ASP A 26 2.92 0.03 -8.22
C ASP A 26 3.82 0.43 -9.39
N GLU A 27 3.27 1.17 -10.35
CA GLU A 27 4.05 1.64 -11.50
C GLU A 27 5.08 2.69 -11.10
N THR A 28 4.66 3.66 -10.28
CA THR A 28 5.53 4.73 -9.80
C THR A 28 4.88 5.44 -8.63
N PRO A 29 5.66 5.97 -7.68
CA PRO A 29 5.10 6.81 -6.63
C PRO A 29 4.40 8.04 -7.21
N ARG A 30 3.30 8.47 -6.57
CA ARG A 30 2.49 9.58 -7.07
C ARG A 30 1.93 10.39 -5.91
N SER A 31 1.64 11.67 -6.19
CA SER A 31 0.89 12.50 -5.25
C SER A 31 -0.60 12.20 -5.36
N ALA A 32 -1.38 12.63 -4.37
CA ALA A 32 -2.83 12.48 -4.41
C ALA A 32 -3.44 13.23 -5.58
N LYS A 33 -2.91 14.43 -5.88
CA LYS A 33 -3.39 15.22 -7.01
C LYS A 33 -3.16 14.49 -8.34
N ASP A 34 -2.00 13.89 -8.49
CA ASP A 34 -1.67 13.14 -9.69
C ASP A 34 -2.61 11.94 -9.87
N LEU A 35 -2.90 11.24 -8.78
CA LEU A 35 -3.87 10.13 -8.82
C LEU A 35 -5.27 10.63 -9.19
N ALA A 36 -5.71 11.74 -8.61
CA ALA A 36 -7.02 12.30 -8.91
C ALA A 36 -7.14 12.65 -10.39
N ASP A 37 -6.11 13.26 -10.95
CA ASP A 37 -6.10 13.66 -12.35
C ASP A 37 -6.11 12.43 -13.27
N THR A 38 -5.33 11.41 -12.97
CA THR A 38 -5.22 10.25 -13.85
C THR A 38 -6.38 9.28 -13.71
N MET A 39 -7.02 9.25 -12.55
CA MET A 39 -8.13 8.33 -12.29
C MET A 39 -9.50 8.97 -12.49
N ASP A 40 -9.54 10.25 -12.82
CA ASP A 40 -10.78 11.01 -12.97
C ASP A 40 -11.66 10.91 -11.72
N LEU A 41 -11.01 11.04 -10.55
CA LEU A 41 -11.68 11.06 -9.27
C LEU A 41 -11.48 12.41 -8.59
N SER A 42 -12.39 12.78 -7.71
CA SER A 42 -12.20 13.99 -6.91
C SER A 42 -11.06 13.79 -5.92
N LEU A 43 -10.39 14.86 -5.60
CA LEU A 43 -9.29 14.82 -4.64
C LEU A 43 -9.73 14.29 -3.27
N PRO A 44 -10.88 14.72 -2.70
CA PRO A 44 -11.34 14.11 -1.44
C PRO A 44 -11.56 12.61 -1.51
N THR A 45 -12.06 12.11 -2.64
CA THR A 45 -12.25 10.67 -2.82
C THR A 45 -10.91 9.94 -2.81
N VAL A 46 -9.90 10.49 -3.51
CA VAL A 46 -8.57 9.93 -3.53
C VAL A 46 -7.98 9.90 -2.12
N TYR A 47 -8.10 10.99 -1.37
CA TYR A 47 -7.58 11.03 -0.01
C TYR A 47 -8.24 9.98 0.89
N ARG A 48 -9.54 9.77 0.75
CA ARG A 48 -10.21 8.73 1.54
C ARG A 48 -9.66 7.34 1.23
N ARG A 49 -9.41 7.05 -0.05
CA ARG A 49 -8.82 5.76 -0.45
C ARG A 49 -7.40 5.61 0.09
N LEU A 50 -6.61 6.67 -0.02
CA LEU A 50 -5.23 6.65 0.48
C LEU A 50 -5.17 6.51 2.00
N ASP A 51 -6.05 7.19 2.72
CA ASP A 51 -6.10 7.08 4.18
C ASP A 51 -6.40 5.65 4.61
N THR A 52 -7.37 5.01 3.97
CA THR A 52 -7.69 3.61 4.24
C THR A 52 -6.48 2.71 3.99
N LEU A 53 -5.81 2.91 2.87
CA LEU A 53 -4.66 2.10 2.50
C LEU A 53 -3.47 2.35 3.44
N GLU A 54 -3.27 3.59 3.89
CA GLU A 54 -2.21 3.87 4.86
C GLU A 54 -2.49 3.23 6.22
N GLU A 55 -3.74 3.26 6.67
CA GLU A 55 -4.12 2.61 7.92
C GLU A 55 -3.84 1.11 7.89
N LEU A 56 -3.96 0.50 6.73
CA LEU A 56 -3.73 -0.93 6.55
C LEU A 56 -2.27 -1.24 6.18
N ASP A 57 -1.40 -0.24 6.12
CA ASP A 57 -0.01 -0.37 5.71
C ASP A 57 0.15 -0.96 4.30
N LEU A 58 -0.83 -0.73 3.44
CA LEU A 58 -0.75 -1.13 2.04
C LEU A 58 -0.17 -0.03 1.16
N VAL A 59 -0.07 1.17 1.70
CA VAL A 59 0.53 2.33 1.07
C VAL A 59 1.35 3.05 2.13
N VAL A 60 2.50 3.57 1.75
CA VAL A 60 3.33 4.43 2.61
C VAL A 60 3.50 5.76 1.92
N SER A 61 3.80 6.80 2.69
CA SER A 61 3.98 8.13 2.12
C SER A 61 5.27 8.76 2.63
N ARG A 62 5.77 9.69 1.84
CA ARG A 62 6.89 10.52 2.23
C ARG A 62 6.62 11.94 1.75
N THR A 63 7.28 12.90 2.39
CA THR A 63 7.16 14.30 2.01
C THR A 63 8.31 14.65 1.08
N GLU A 64 7.97 15.27 -0.05
CA GLU A 64 8.95 15.72 -1.03
C GLU A 64 8.95 17.23 -1.09
N PRO A 65 10.11 17.87 -1.26
CA PRO A 65 10.17 19.32 -1.46
C PRO A 65 9.76 19.66 -2.89
N ALA A 66 9.01 20.74 -3.04
CA ALA A 66 8.68 21.27 -4.34
C ALA A 66 9.56 22.47 -4.66
N SER A 67 9.68 22.80 -5.95
CA SER A 67 10.53 23.90 -6.41
C SER A 67 10.09 25.27 -5.89
N ASP A 68 8.82 25.40 -5.51
CA ASP A 68 8.27 26.66 -4.97
C ASP A 68 8.45 26.80 -3.46
N GLY A 69 9.17 25.87 -2.82
CA GLY A 69 9.41 25.91 -1.39
C GLY A 69 8.35 25.20 -0.56
N ASN A 70 7.26 24.79 -1.17
CA ASN A 70 6.22 24.01 -0.49
C ASN A 70 6.60 22.53 -0.46
N HIS A 71 5.91 21.79 0.38
CA HIS A 71 6.09 20.35 0.47
C HIS A 71 4.82 19.65 0.05
N TYR A 72 4.96 18.47 -0.55
CA TYR A 72 3.83 17.65 -0.92
C TYR A 72 4.09 16.19 -0.58
N LYS A 73 3.02 15.44 -0.36
CA LYS A 73 3.13 14.01 -0.04
C LYS A 73 3.14 13.19 -1.31
N VAL A 74 4.03 12.23 -1.35
CA VAL A 74 4.11 11.23 -2.41
C VAL A 74 3.80 9.88 -1.77
N TYR A 75 2.93 9.13 -2.41
CA TYR A 75 2.47 7.83 -1.93
C TYR A 75 3.11 6.72 -2.75
N GLU A 76 3.38 5.62 -2.10
CA GLU A 76 4.08 4.49 -2.70
C GLU A 76 3.39 3.20 -2.30
N CYS A 77 3.27 2.27 -3.24
CA CYS A 77 2.66 0.97 -2.98
C CYS A 77 3.52 0.16 -2.02
N ASN A 78 2.88 -0.38 -0.98
CA ASN A 78 3.52 -1.26 -0.01
C ASN A 78 2.90 -2.65 0.01
N PHE A 79 1.98 -2.91 -0.91
CA PHE A 79 1.30 -4.20 -0.99
C PHE A 79 2.06 -5.13 -1.93
N ASP A 80 2.23 -6.36 -1.51
CA ASP A 80 2.81 -7.40 -2.34
C ASP A 80 1.75 -8.40 -2.77
N SER A 81 1.17 -9.10 -1.82
CA SER A 81 0.21 -10.15 -2.15
C SER A 81 -0.68 -10.48 -0.94
N THR A 82 -1.77 -11.15 -1.23
CA THR A 82 -2.64 -11.73 -0.21
C THR A 82 -2.92 -13.17 -0.61
N VAL A 83 -2.75 -14.08 0.32
CA VAL A 83 -3.01 -15.49 0.12
C VAL A 83 -4.19 -15.89 0.99
N ILE A 84 -5.20 -16.46 0.37
CA ILE A 84 -6.40 -16.91 1.07
C ILE A 84 -6.43 -18.43 0.95
N LYS A 85 -6.50 -19.11 2.09
CA LYS A 85 -6.55 -20.55 2.15
C LYS A 85 -7.79 -20.98 2.91
N LEU A 86 -8.32 -22.14 2.52
CA LEU A 86 -9.34 -22.81 3.30
C LEU A 86 -8.72 -24.11 3.78
N ALA A 87 -8.53 -24.24 5.08
CA ALA A 87 -7.91 -25.40 5.70
C ALA A 87 -8.60 -25.74 7.01
N ASP A 88 -8.87 -27.00 7.21
CA ASP A 88 -9.50 -27.51 8.44
C ASP A 88 -10.80 -26.77 8.80
N GLY A 89 -11.60 -26.44 7.78
CA GLY A 89 -12.88 -25.78 7.96
C GLY A 89 -12.81 -24.29 8.26
N ALA A 90 -11.64 -23.69 8.15
CA ALA A 90 -11.44 -22.26 8.43
C ALA A 90 -10.68 -21.58 7.32
N PHE A 91 -11.02 -20.32 7.08
CA PHE A 91 -10.25 -19.49 6.15
C PHE A 91 -9.07 -18.84 6.87
N GLU A 92 -7.93 -18.87 6.20
CA GLU A 92 -6.73 -18.20 6.65
C GLU A 92 -6.35 -17.17 5.60
N VAL A 93 -6.01 -15.96 6.06
CA VAL A 93 -5.63 -14.87 5.18
C VAL A 93 -4.27 -14.35 5.61
N ASP A 94 -3.32 -14.40 4.70
CA ASP A 94 -1.98 -13.87 4.92
C ASP A 94 -1.76 -12.68 4.00
N VAL A 95 -1.37 -11.56 4.57
CA VAL A 95 -1.10 -10.34 3.82
C VAL A 95 0.39 -10.08 3.84
N TYR A 96 0.96 -9.96 2.65
CA TYR A 96 2.39 -9.71 2.48
C TYR A 96 2.59 -8.29 1.97
N ARG A 97 3.44 -7.55 2.66
CA ARG A 97 3.73 -6.16 2.34
C ARG A 97 5.15 -6.03 1.86
N ARG A 98 5.40 -4.99 1.07
CA ARG A 98 6.76 -4.68 0.63
C ARG A 98 7.50 -4.07 1.81
N GLU A 99 8.78 -4.43 1.93
CA GLU A 99 9.62 -3.81 2.93
C GLU A 99 10.11 -2.46 2.40
N SER A 100 10.37 -1.52 3.31
CA SER A 100 11.07 -0.30 2.96
C SER A 100 12.46 -0.66 2.41
N ALA A 101 13.10 0.29 1.73
CA ALA A 101 14.44 0.05 1.18
C ALA A 101 15.42 -0.38 2.28
N ALA A 102 15.34 0.26 3.45
CA ALA A 102 16.21 -0.10 4.58
C ALA A 102 15.92 -1.51 5.08
N GLU A 103 14.65 -1.86 5.20
CA GLU A 103 14.25 -3.20 5.64
C GLU A 103 14.64 -4.27 4.64
N ARG A 104 14.50 -3.98 3.35
CA ARG A 104 14.93 -4.90 2.31
C ARG A 104 16.43 -5.15 2.39
N PHE A 105 17.21 -4.11 2.59
CA PHE A 105 18.65 -4.22 2.74
C PHE A 105 19.00 -5.06 3.97
N ALA A 106 18.36 -4.80 5.10
CA ALA A 106 18.57 -5.57 6.33
C ALA A 106 18.17 -7.02 6.14
N GLY A 107 17.08 -7.28 5.43
CA GLY A 107 16.63 -8.64 5.11
C GLY A 107 17.63 -9.39 4.27
N LEU A 108 18.15 -8.74 3.24
CA LEU A 108 19.18 -9.33 2.38
C LEU A 108 20.45 -9.61 3.16
N TRP A 109 20.85 -8.69 4.02
CA TRP A 109 22.04 -8.86 4.85
C TRP A 109 21.89 -10.07 5.78
N ARG A 110 20.74 -10.20 6.43
CA ARG A 110 20.48 -11.35 7.31
C ARG A 110 20.50 -12.64 6.52
N GLU A 111 19.90 -12.65 5.34
CA GLU A 111 19.87 -13.82 4.47
C GLU A 111 21.28 -14.24 4.06
N LEU A 112 22.11 -13.27 3.71
CA LEU A 112 23.50 -13.53 3.35
C LEU A 112 24.31 -14.02 4.53
N SER A 113 24.04 -13.50 5.73
CA SER A 113 24.76 -13.86 6.94
C SER A 113 24.44 -15.27 7.44
N ASP A 114 23.24 -15.77 7.11
CA ASP A 114 22.78 -17.09 7.55
C ASP A 114 23.28 -18.22 6.65
N ARG A 115 23.96 -17.92 5.58
CA ARG A 115 24.49 -18.94 4.65
C ARG A 115 25.84 -19.46 5.04
#